data_33a01d2b28b3cf9acb6eb1391a4f6ff6
#
_entry.id   33a01d2b28b3cf9acb6eb1391a4f6ff6
#
_cell.length_a   1.000
_cell.length_b   1.000
_cell.length_c   1.000
_cell.angle_alpha   90.00
_cell.angle_beta   90.00
_cell.angle_gamma   90.00
#
_symmetry.space_group_name_H-M   'P 1'
#
loop_
_entity.id
_entity.type
_entity.pdbx_description
1 polymer ?
#
loop_
_entity_poly.entity_id
_entity_poly.type
_entity_poly.pdbx_seq_one_letter_code
_entity_poly.pdbx_strand_id
1 'polypeptide(L)'
;MSKLQDIRELAQEHATSVSSSPRDWMGYMDTAARLYRYPFTDQLLIHAQHPQATACASLELWNEKMFRWVNRGARGIALLDENGHNTRLRYVFDISDTHMVAGGRSPYLWQMQEHQQEEILTHLAEAYGLEEKDTGTLSDALMAVAREMVADSLEEYLDGLEYAAEGTYLEDLDEVTVRSDFRQLATDSVYYMLCRRCGLEPMELLEEEDFMHITDYNRLSVLTFLGNAASQISESVLIDIGRTVHKISLEEARKEVEISNERNYNNFNTLLRENKGVENNKEENIENEGGTDYGTDLSPQGGLPVSEPDR
;
A
#
# COMPACT_ATOMS: atom_id res chain seq x y z
N MET A 1 20.59 32.78 1.10
CA MET A 1 19.25 32.53 1.68
C MET A 1 19.36 31.41 2.71
N SER A 2 18.42 31.25 3.62
CA SER A 2 18.45 30.14 4.57
C SER A 2 17.91 28.91 3.87
N LYS A 3 18.38 27.72 4.27
CA LYS A 3 17.88 26.43 3.69
C LYS A 3 16.36 26.27 3.81
N LEU A 4 15.74 26.86 4.84
CA LEU A 4 14.29 26.90 4.99
C LEU A 4 13.62 27.73 3.89
N GLN A 5 14.22 28.87 3.54
CA GLN A 5 13.72 29.72 2.47
C GLN A 5 13.84 29.02 1.11
N ASP A 6 14.96 28.32 0.87
CA ASP A 6 15.17 27.58 -0.37
C ASP A 6 14.10 26.47 -0.56
N ILE A 7 13.66 25.80 0.53
CA ILE A 7 12.60 24.77 0.46
C ILE A 7 11.21 25.38 0.26
N ARG A 8 10.94 26.57 0.81
CA ARG A 8 9.69 27.30 0.52
C ARG A 8 9.61 27.73 -0.94
N GLU A 9 10.71 28.26 -1.47
CA GLU A 9 10.81 28.62 -2.89
C GLU A 9 10.65 27.39 -3.78
N LEU A 10 11.30 26.28 -3.43
CA LEU A 10 11.11 25.00 -4.14
C LEU A 10 9.64 24.58 -4.18
N ALA A 11 8.90 24.68 -3.07
CA ALA A 11 7.46 24.35 -3.04
C ALA A 11 6.65 25.24 -4.00
N GLN A 12 6.93 26.54 -4.05
CA GLN A 12 6.25 27.49 -4.94
C GLN A 12 6.57 27.22 -6.42
N GLU A 13 7.85 27.06 -6.75
CA GLU A 13 8.29 26.75 -8.10
C GLU A 13 7.73 25.41 -8.59
N HIS A 14 7.75 24.42 -7.71
CA HIS A 14 7.26 23.09 -8.06
C HIS A 14 5.73 23.04 -8.20
N ALA A 15 4.98 23.80 -7.38
CA ALA A 15 3.54 23.98 -7.56
C ALA A 15 3.21 24.49 -8.97
N THR A 16 3.92 25.54 -9.42
CA THR A 16 3.78 26.06 -10.79
C THR A 16 4.16 25.02 -11.85
N SER A 17 5.20 24.21 -11.59
CA SER A 17 5.65 23.19 -12.52
C SER A 17 4.60 22.05 -12.69
N VAL A 18 4.07 21.49 -11.59
CA VAL A 18 3.11 20.37 -11.66
C VAL A 18 1.74 20.78 -12.18
N SER A 19 1.39 22.07 -12.09
CA SER A 19 0.14 22.61 -12.67
C SER A 19 0.32 23.26 -14.04
N SER A 20 1.50 23.10 -14.68
CA SER A 20 1.77 23.71 -15.98
C SER A 20 1.08 22.98 -17.13
N SER A 21 0.75 21.73 -16.97
CA SER A 21 -0.01 20.92 -17.92
C SER A 21 -0.73 19.73 -17.25
N PRO A 22 -1.76 19.15 -17.90
CA PRO A 22 -2.36 17.88 -17.47
C PRO A 22 -1.34 16.76 -17.20
N ARG A 23 -0.34 16.63 -18.06
CA ARG A 23 0.71 15.58 -17.91
C ARG A 23 1.58 15.77 -16.69
N ASP A 24 1.94 17.03 -16.38
CA ASP A 24 2.75 17.32 -15.21
C ASP A 24 1.96 17.03 -13.93
N TRP A 25 0.66 17.34 -13.93
CA TRP A 25 -0.24 17.01 -12.83
C TRP A 25 -0.40 15.49 -12.65
N MET A 26 -0.64 14.75 -13.72
CA MET A 26 -0.70 13.28 -13.69
C MET A 26 0.62 12.67 -13.20
N GLY A 27 1.77 13.20 -13.65
CA GLY A 27 3.09 12.78 -13.16
C GLY A 27 3.30 13.00 -11.66
N TYR A 28 2.79 14.13 -11.13
CA TYR A 28 2.74 14.37 -9.69
C TYR A 28 1.81 13.37 -8.97
N MET A 29 0.59 13.14 -9.49
CA MET A 29 -0.38 12.23 -8.90
C MET A 29 0.12 10.77 -8.87
N ASP A 30 0.96 10.35 -9.80
CA ASP A 30 1.65 9.05 -9.74
C ASP A 30 2.50 8.90 -8.47
N THR A 31 3.20 9.96 -8.07
CA THR A 31 3.97 9.97 -6.82
C THR A 31 3.05 10.07 -5.61
N ALA A 32 2.05 10.94 -5.66
CA ALA A 32 1.08 11.14 -4.58
C ALA A 32 0.31 9.84 -4.26
N ALA A 33 -0.09 9.06 -5.29
CA ALA A 33 -0.75 7.77 -5.12
C ALA A 33 0.11 6.75 -4.36
N ARG A 34 1.43 6.71 -4.60
CA ARG A 34 2.36 5.87 -3.83
C ARG A 34 2.52 6.36 -2.40
N LEU A 35 2.51 7.68 -2.21
CA LEU A 35 2.75 8.36 -0.94
C LEU A 35 1.44 8.91 -0.32
N TYR A 36 0.32 8.27 -0.57
CA TYR A 36 -1.02 8.74 -0.21
C TYR A 36 -1.22 9.09 1.27
N ARG A 37 -0.34 8.60 2.16
CA ARG A 37 -0.34 8.92 3.61
C ARG A 37 0.37 10.22 3.97
N TYR A 38 0.97 10.89 3.00
CA TYR A 38 1.56 12.19 3.20
C TYR A 38 0.57 13.30 2.82
N PRO A 39 0.52 14.41 3.55
CA PRO A 39 -0.29 15.57 3.14
C PRO A 39 0.26 16.16 1.83
N PHE A 40 -0.58 16.90 1.12
CA PHE A 40 -0.26 17.49 -0.19
C PHE A 40 1.09 18.20 -0.25
N THR A 41 1.37 19.09 0.71
CA THR A 41 2.63 19.87 0.72
C THR A 41 3.87 18.98 0.81
N ASP A 42 3.78 17.89 1.58
CA ASP A 42 4.86 16.91 1.69
C ASP A 42 5.02 16.11 0.40
N GLN A 43 3.91 15.63 -0.18
CA GLN A 43 3.91 14.91 -1.47
C GLN A 43 4.54 15.77 -2.56
N LEU A 44 4.19 17.05 -2.62
CA LEU A 44 4.73 18.03 -3.56
C LEU A 44 6.25 18.19 -3.40
N LEU A 45 6.74 18.36 -2.17
CA LEU A 45 8.16 18.48 -1.87
C LEU A 45 8.93 17.18 -2.09
N ILE A 46 8.31 16.02 -1.84
CA ILE A 46 8.93 14.72 -2.15
C ILE A 46 9.03 14.56 -3.66
N HIS A 47 7.96 14.84 -4.41
CA HIS A 47 8.00 14.77 -5.87
C HIS A 47 9.09 15.67 -6.46
N ALA A 48 9.20 16.91 -5.98
CA ALA A 48 10.25 17.85 -6.42
C ALA A 48 11.67 17.32 -6.25
N GLN A 49 11.94 16.58 -5.18
CA GLN A 49 13.27 16.12 -4.82
C GLN A 49 13.55 14.66 -5.20
N HIS A 50 12.50 13.83 -5.25
CA HIS A 50 12.59 12.40 -5.55
C HIS A 50 11.27 11.86 -6.15
N PRO A 51 10.98 12.13 -7.44
CA PRO A 51 9.69 11.77 -8.06
C PRO A 51 9.42 10.26 -8.12
N GLN A 52 10.43 9.41 -7.96
CA GLN A 52 10.30 7.95 -7.94
C GLN A 52 10.17 7.38 -6.51
N ALA A 53 10.04 8.23 -5.49
CA ALA A 53 9.88 7.77 -4.11
C ALA A 53 8.66 6.83 -3.96
N THR A 54 8.84 5.78 -3.14
CA THR A 54 7.83 4.76 -2.92
C THR A 54 7.39 4.62 -1.46
N ALA A 55 8.32 4.80 -0.53
CA ALA A 55 8.05 4.72 0.91
C ALA A 55 9.07 5.57 1.67
N CYS A 56 8.65 6.73 2.10
CA CYS A 56 9.49 7.66 2.83
C CYS A 56 9.26 7.56 4.34
N ALA A 57 10.34 7.71 5.13
CA ALA A 57 10.24 7.83 6.57
C ALA A 57 11.46 8.58 7.15
N SER A 58 11.34 9.01 8.41
CA SER A 58 12.45 9.64 9.12
C SER A 58 13.59 8.64 9.38
N LEU A 59 14.79 9.18 9.65
CA LEU A 59 15.95 8.36 9.99
C LEU A 59 15.67 7.46 11.20
N GLU A 60 14.99 7.99 12.22
CA GLU A 60 14.64 7.27 13.44
C GLU A 60 13.70 6.11 13.15
N LEU A 61 12.67 6.33 12.31
CA LEU A 61 11.74 5.27 11.95
C LEU A 61 12.45 4.14 11.20
N TRP A 62 13.29 4.48 10.22
CA TRP A 62 14.05 3.48 9.48
C TRP A 62 15.01 2.70 10.38
N ASN A 63 15.82 3.38 11.18
CA ASN A 63 16.88 2.74 11.96
C ASN A 63 16.33 1.99 13.18
N GLU A 64 15.43 2.62 13.98
CA GLU A 64 15.03 2.11 15.27
C GLU A 64 13.79 1.22 15.22
N LYS A 65 12.86 1.47 14.30
CA LYS A 65 11.61 0.71 14.22
C LYS A 65 11.62 -0.36 13.14
N MET A 66 12.24 -0.06 11.99
CA MET A 66 12.28 -0.96 10.85
C MET A 66 13.58 -1.76 10.76
N PHE A 67 14.61 -1.41 11.56
CA PHE A 67 15.95 -1.99 11.48
C PHE A 67 16.48 -1.98 10.02
N ARG A 68 16.27 -0.85 9.37
CA ARG A 68 16.81 -0.53 8.05
C ARG A 68 17.70 0.70 8.20
N TRP A 69 18.92 0.61 7.74
CA TRP A 69 19.86 1.71 7.90
C TRP A 69 19.91 2.55 6.64
N VAL A 70 19.83 3.86 6.82
CA VAL A 70 20.02 4.81 5.72
C VAL A 70 21.45 4.70 5.22
N ASN A 71 21.60 4.59 3.89
CA ASN A 71 22.87 4.43 3.22
C ASN A 71 23.77 5.65 3.43
N ARG A 72 25.06 5.41 3.63
CA ARG A 72 26.02 6.51 3.76
C ARG A 72 26.07 7.33 2.49
N GLY A 73 25.83 8.65 2.62
CA GLY A 73 25.79 9.58 1.50
C GLY A 73 24.41 9.76 0.88
N ALA A 74 23.37 9.04 1.33
CA ALA A 74 22.00 9.33 0.95
C ALA A 74 21.62 10.77 1.30
N ARG A 75 20.87 11.42 0.41
CA ARG A 75 20.38 12.78 0.61
C ARG A 75 18.96 12.72 1.16
N GLY A 76 18.78 13.25 2.38
CA GLY A 76 17.43 13.37 2.95
C GLY A 76 16.61 14.37 2.16
N ILE A 77 15.35 13.98 1.89
CA ILE A 77 14.33 14.82 1.30
C ILE A 77 13.88 15.82 2.36
N ALA A 78 14.02 17.11 2.09
CA ALA A 78 13.67 18.16 3.03
C ALA A 78 12.19 18.50 2.95
N LEU A 79 11.50 18.46 4.08
CA LEU A 79 10.09 18.80 4.22
C LEU A 79 9.92 19.96 5.20
N LEU A 80 8.79 20.66 5.11
CA LEU A 80 8.41 21.69 6.06
C LEU A 80 7.70 21.05 7.26
N ASP A 81 8.16 21.35 8.46
CA ASP A 81 7.46 21.01 9.70
C ASP A 81 6.83 22.28 10.26
N GLU A 82 5.51 22.37 10.11
CA GLU A 82 4.71 23.52 10.54
C GLU A 82 4.06 23.29 11.91
N ASN A 83 4.41 22.19 12.59
CA ASN A 83 3.92 21.88 13.92
C ASN A 83 4.60 22.77 14.96
N GLY A 84 3.98 23.93 15.26
CA GLY A 84 4.45 24.85 16.29
C GLY A 84 4.52 26.30 15.84
N HIS A 85 5.07 27.15 16.71
CA HIS A 85 5.17 28.61 16.44
C HIS A 85 6.20 28.98 15.36
N ASN A 86 7.09 28.06 14.99
CA ASN A 86 8.13 28.30 14.00
C ASN A 86 8.23 27.12 13.04
N THR A 87 8.11 27.38 11.74
CA THR A 87 8.37 26.40 10.69
C THR A 87 9.82 25.94 10.77
N ARG A 88 10.03 24.61 10.73
CA ARG A 88 11.35 23.97 10.74
C ARG A 88 11.48 23.03 9.54
N LEU A 89 12.71 22.58 9.26
CA LEU A 89 12.95 21.51 8.31
C LEU A 89 12.96 20.17 9.05
N ARG A 90 12.27 19.19 8.48
CA ARG A 90 12.42 17.76 8.79
C ARG A 90 12.91 17.03 7.56
N TYR A 91 13.51 15.86 7.76
CA TYR A 91 14.08 15.07 6.67
C TYR A 91 13.49 13.68 6.68
N VAL A 92 13.15 13.20 5.48
CA VAL A 92 12.77 11.82 5.24
C VAL A 92 13.69 11.19 4.21
N PHE A 93 13.74 9.87 4.18
CA PHE A 93 14.53 9.08 3.25
C PHE A 93 13.61 8.05 2.61
N ASP A 94 13.74 7.85 1.30
CA ASP A 94 13.00 6.78 0.63
C ASP A 94 13.61 5.41 0.98
N ILE A 95 12.81 4.35 0.87
CA ILE A 95 13.24 2.98 1.14
C ILE A 95 14.43 2.56 0.25
N SER A 96 14.53 3.08 -0.97
CA SER A 96 15.64 2.83 -1.89
C SER A 96 16.98 3.37 -1.37
N ASP A 97 16.94 4.36 -0.49
CA ASP A 97 18.10 4.92 0.20
C ASP A 97 18.50 4.13 1.46
N THR A 98 17.88 2.98 1.70
CA THR A 98 18.11 2.17 2.91
C THR A 98 18.52 0.74 2.59
N HIS A 99 19.21 0.10 3.52
CA HIS A 99 19.46 -1.33 3.48
C HIS A 99 19.00 -2.03 4.77
N MET A 100 18.58 -3.26 4.64
CA MET A 100 18.11 -4.08 5.75
C MET A 100 19.30 -4.64 6.55
N VAL A 101 19.21 -4.61 7.87
CA VAL A 101 20.14 -5.28 8.77
C VAL A 101 19.47 -6.48 9.44
N ALA A 102 20.23 -7.27 10.20
CA ALA A 102 19.68 -8.45 10.89
C ALA A 102 18.47 -8.07 11.78
N GLY A 103 17.35 -8.76 11.59
CA GLY A 103 16.08 -8.44 12.24
C GLY A 103 15.27 -7.33 11.57
N GLY A 104 15.75 -6.82 10.44
CA GLY A 104 15.06 -5.76 9.70
C GLY A 104 13.73 -6.20 9.09
N ARG A 105 12.85 -5.21 8.89
CA ARG A 105 11.51 -5.40 8.31
C ARG A 105 11.35 -4.51 7.08
N SER A 106 10.60 -4.99 6.11
CA SER A 106 10.11 -4.15 5.03
C SER A 106 8.77 -3.53 5.43
N PRO A 107 8.50 -2.27 5.08
CA PRO A 107 7.16 -1.71 5.26
C PRO A 107 6.16 -2.52 4.45
N TYR A 108 4.97 -2.68 5.00
CA TYR A 108 3.87 -3.28 4.28
C TYR A 108 3.31 -2.27 3.27
N LEU A 109 3.70 -2.45 2.03
CA LEU A 109 3.15 -1.71 0.89
C LEU A 109 2.17 -2.64 0.20
N TRP A 110 0.89 -2.57 0.60
CA TRP A 110 -0.13 -3.45 0.04
C TRP A 110 -0.21 -3.33 -1.48
N GLN A 111 -0.48 -4.43 -2.13
CA GLN A 111 -0.73 -4.53 -3.57
C GLN A 111 -2.00 -5.36 -3.76
N MET A 112 -2.95 -4.81 -4.47
CA MET A 112 -4.16 -5.53 -4.85
C MET A 112 -3.83 -6.52 -5.96
N GLN A 113 -4.32 -7.74 -5.83
CA GLN A 113 -4.24 -8.76 -6.88
C GLN A 113 -5.54 -8.77 -7.68
N GLU A 114 -5.47 -9.20 -8.95
CA GLU A 114 -6.63 -9.21 -9.84
C GLU A 114 -7.83 -9.99 -9.25
N HIS A 115 -7.57 -11.14 -8.65
CA HIS A 115 -8.62 -11.99 -8.03
C HIS A 115 -9.27 -11.38 -6.78
N GLN A 116 -8.71 -10.32 -6.20
CA GLN A 116 -9.26 -9.62 -5.03
C GLN A 116 -10.21 -8.48 -5.42
N GLN A 117 -10.26 -8.11 -6.71
CA GLN A 117 -11.03 -6.95 -7.19
C GLN A 117 -12.54 -7.09 -6.89
N GLU A 118 -13.11 -8.28 -7.06
CA GLU A 118 -14.54 -8.53 -6.84
C GLU A 118 -14.93 -8.33 -5.36
N GLU A 119 -14.09 -8.80 -4.43
CA GLU A 119 -14.35 -8.63 -2.99
C GLU A 119 -14.18 -7.17 -2.56
N ILE A 120 -13.20 -6.46 -3.16
CA ILE A 120 -13.00 -5.03 -2.91
C ILE A 120 -14.16 -4.22 -3.49
N LEU A 121 -14.63 -4.53 -4.70
CA LEU A 121 -15.81 -3.92 -5.30
C LEU A 121 -17.04 -4.08 -4.39
N THR A 122 -17.29 -5.28 -3.91
CA THR A 122 -18.39 -5.57 -2.97
C THR A 122 -18.26 -4.74 -1.70
N HIS A 123 -17.05 -4.67 -1.13
CA HIS A 123 -16.78 -3.85 0.06
C HIS A 123 -17.07 -2.35 -0.20
N LEU A 124 -16.60 -1.80 -1.32
CA LEU A 124 -16.84 -0.39 -1.66
C LEU A 124 -18.33 -0.11 -1.87
N ALA A 125 -19.05 -1.01 -2.55
CA ALA A 125 -20.49 -0.87 -2.75
C ALA A 125 -21.26 -0.81 -1.42
N GLU A 126 -20.91 -1.66 -0.46
CA GLU A 126 -21.51 -1.68 0.86
C GLU A 126 -21.10 -0.48 1.73
N ALA A 127 -19.80 -0.17 1.77
CA ALA A 127 -19.24 0.86 2.64
C ALA A 127 -19.66 2.28 2.24
N TYR A 128 -19.78 2.54 0.93
CA TYR A 128 -20.12 3.85 0.37
C TYR A 128 -21.54 3.92 -0.18
N GLY A 129 -22.33 2.85 -0.08
CA GLY A 129 -23.73 2.83 -0.49
C GLY A 129 -23.94 3.04 -1.99
N LEU A 130 -23.05 2.47 -2.83
CA LEU A 130 -23.08 2.66 -4.28
C LEU A 130 -24.32 2.02 -4.91
N GLU A 131 -24.85 2.64 -5.97
CA GLU A 131 -25.95 2.10 -6.76
C GLU A 131 -25.44 1.00 -7.71
N GLU A 132 -26.32 0.07 -8.12
CA GLU A 132 -25.99 -1.03 -9.04
C GLU A 132 -25.38 -0.54 -10.37
N LYS A 133 -25.76 0.63 -10.85
CA LYS A 133 -25.20 1.23 -12.07
C LYS A 133 -23.71 1.60 -11.94
N ASP A 134 -23.24 1.83 -10.72
CA ASP A 134 -21.88 2.28 -10.39
C ASP A 134 -20.94 1.12 -9.98
N THR A 135 -21.45 -0.13 -10.03
CA THR A 135 -20.73 -1.33 -9.60
C THR A 135 -20.46 -2.33 -10.75
N GLY A 136 -20.45 -1.82 -12.00
CA GLY A 136 -20.14 -2.65 -13.18
C GLY A 136 -18.69 -3.16 -13.18
N THR A 137 -17.76 -2.31 -12.81
CA THR A 137 -16.33 -2.63 -12.65
C THR A 137 -15.78 -1.97 -11.39
N LEU A 138 -14.60 -2.38 -10.97
CA LEU A 138 -13.91 -1.69 -9.86
C LEU A 138 -13.58 -0.23 -10.22
N SER A 139 -13.25 0.07 -11.48
CA SER A 139 -13.02 1.43 -11.97
C SER A 139 -14.28 2.29 -11.84
N ASP A 140 -15.46 1.77 -12.21
CA ASP A 140 -16.74 2.47 -12.04
C ASP A 140 -17.01 2.79 -10.57
N ALA A 141 -16.79 1.81 -9.69
CA ALA A 141 -16.97 1.99 -8.25
C ALA A 141 -16.02 3.04 -7.66
N LEU A 142 -14.74 3.03 -8.05
CA LEU A 142 -13.77 4.04 -7.61
C LEU A 142 -14.13 5.44 -8.10
N MET A 143 -14.65 5.59 -9.32
CA MET A 143 -15.15 6.86 -9.83
C MET A 143 -16.38 7.33 -9.05
N ALA A 144 -17.31 6.43 -8.73
CA ALA A 144 -18.50 6.77 -7.93
C ALA A 144 -18.09 7.22 -6.52
N VAL A 145 -17.18 6.48 -5.85
CA VAL A 145 -16.63 6.87 -4.53
C VAL A 145 -15.97 8.24 -4.60
N ALA A 146 -15.15 8.50 -5.63
CA ALA A 146 -14.49 9.80 -5.79
C ALA A 146 -15.51 10.94 -5.90
N ARG A 147 -16.55 10.76 -6.69
CA ARG A 147 -17.66 11.76 -6.86
C ARG A 147 -18.39 12.04 -5.56
N GLU A 148 -18.77 10.98 -4.84
CA GLU A 148 -19.50 11.10 -3.57
C GLU A 148 -18.64 11.83 -2.52
N MET A 149 -17.42 11.36 -2.31
CA MET A 149 -16.52 11.92 -1.30
C MET A 149 -16.14 13.38 -1.58
N VAL A 150 -15.93 13.74 -2.84
CA VAL A 150 -15.67 15.14 -3.23
C VAL A 150 -16.93 16.00 -3.05
N ALA A 151 -18.11 15.48 -3.43
CA ALA A 151 -19.36 16.22 -3.28
C ALA A 151 -19.67 16.51 -1.79
N ASP A 152 -19.47 15.54 -0.92
CA ASP A 152 -19.72 15.66 0.52
C ASP A 152 -18.79 16.67 1.21
N SER A 153 -17.55 16.79 0.74
CA SER A 153 -16.51 17.63 1.35
C SER A 153 -16.28 18.95 0.61
N LEU A 154 -17.01 19.21 -0.49
CA LEU A 154 -16.73 20.30 -1.43
C LEU A 154 -16.69 21.67 -0.74
N GLU A 155 -17.67 21.96 0.12
CA GLU A 155 -17.74 23.26 0.81
C GLU A 155 -16.53 23.50 1.72
N GLU A 156 -16.06 22.45 2.40
CA GLU A 156 -14.89 22.53 3.27
C GLU A 156 -13.63 22.90 2.49
N TYR A 157 -13.44 22.32 1.29
CA TYR A 157 -12.30 22.62 0.46
C TYR A 157 -12.40 23.94 -0.31
N LEU A 158 -13.60 24.44 -0.54
CA LEU A 158 -13.80 25.76 -1.15
C LEU A 158 -13.72 26.92 -0.13
N ASP A 159 -13.84 26.62 1.17
CA ASP A 159 -13.72 27.64 2.22
C ASP A 159 -12.34 28.28 2.19
N GLY A 160 -12.32 29.59 1.98
CA GLY A 160 -11.10 30.38 1.86
C GLY A 160 -10.42 30.38 0.48
N LEU A 161 -10.87 29.57 -0.49
CA LEU A 161 -10.33 29.60 -1.85
C LEU A 161 -10.47 30.98 -2.51
N GLU A 162 -11.60 31.67 -2.30
CA GLU A 162 -11.84 33.03 -2.81
C GLU A 162 -10.73 34.01 -2.40
N TYR A 163 -10.32 33.99 -1.12
CA TYR A 163 -9.22 34.82 -0.62
C TYR A 163 -7.86 34.41 -1.18
N ALA A 164 -7.65 33.13 -1.40
CA ALA A 164 -6.41 32.61 -1.97
C ALA A 164 -6.31 32.87 -3.48
N ALA A 165 -7.42 33.08 -4.14
CA ALA A 165 -7.54 33.37 -5.57
C ALA A 165 -7.11 34.80 -5.93
N GLU A 166 -7.00 35.72 -4.97
CA GLU A 166 -6.59 37.11 -5.23
C GLU A 166 -5.27 37.17 -6.00
N GLY A 167 -5.29 37.88 -7.13
CA GLY A 167 -4.15 37.99 -8.05
C GLY A 167 -3.84 36.72 -8.85
N THR A 168 -4.75 35.73 -8.92
CA THR A 168 -4.67 34.56 -9.79
C THR A 168 -5.73 34.63 -10.90
N TYR A 169 -5.69 33.69 -11.86
CA TYR A 169 -6.72 33.58 -12.90
C TYR A 169 -8.12 33.29 -12.33
N LEU A 170 -8.20 32.58 -11.21
CA LEU A 170 -9.48 32.21 -10.56
C LEU A 170 -10.25 33.44 -10.05
N GLU A 171 -9.57 34.57 -9.77
CA GLU A 171 -10.22 35.82 -9.34
C GLU A 171 -11.18 36.39 -10.39
N ASP A 172 -10.88 36.18 -11.68
CA ASP A 172 -11.65 36.71 -12.80
C ASP A 172 -12.85 35.78 -13.16
N LEU A 173 -12.95 34.60 -12.57
CA LEU A 173 -14.03 33.64 -12.81
C LEU A 173 -15.20 33.83 -11.84
N ASP A 174 -16.40 33.53 -12.31
CA ASP A 174 -17.57 33.52 -11.42
C ASP A 174 -17.55 32.28 -10.48
N GLU A 175 -18.18 32.42 -9.32
CA GLU A 175 -18.21 31.39 -8.26
C GLU A 175 -18.74 30.03 -8.76
N VAL A 176 -19.73 30.04 -9.66
CA VAL A 176 -20.33 28.80 -10.19
C VAL A 176 -19.33 28.03 -11.05
N THR A 177 -18.59 28.76 -11.89
CA THR A 177 -17.52 28.21 -12.72
C THR A 177 -16.41 27.65 -11.86
N VAL A 178 -15.86 28.43 -10.91
CA VAL A 178 -14.79 27.96 -9.99
C VAL A 178 -15.23 26.70 -9.25
N ARG A 179 -16.45 26.69 -8.72
CA ARG A 179 -17.02 25.55 -8.01
C ARG A 179 -17.15 24.29 -8.88
N SER A 180 -17.64 24.46 -10.11
CA SER A 180 -17.81 23.36 -11.05
C SER A 180 -16.46 22.75 -11.44
N ASP A 181 -15.51 23.60 -11.81
CA ASP A 181 -14.17 23.19 -12.26
C ASP A 181 -13.37 22.55 -11.13
N PHE A 182 -13.43 23.15 -9.91
CA PHE A 182 -12.80 22.55 -8.73
C PHE A 182 -13.36 21.15 -8.46
N ARG A 183 -14.71 21.01 -8.44
CA ARG A 183 -15.36 19.72 -8.19
C ARG A 183 -14.94 18.66 -9.20
N GLN A 184 -14.96 19.01 -10.50
CA GLN A 184 -14.57 18.09 -11.56
C GLN A 184 -13.10 17.68 -11.40
N LEU A 185 -12.21 18.65 -11.32
CA LEU A 185 -10.78 18.42 -11.23
C LEU A 185 -10.36 17.66 -9.96
N ALA A 186 -11.02 17.95 -8.82
CA ALA A 186 -10.79 17.20 -7.59
C ALA A 186 -11.27 15.74 -7.71
N THR A 187 -12.45 15.51 -8.33
CA THR A 187 -13.00 14.16 -8.56
C THR A 187 -12.06 13.33 -9.42
N ASP A 188 -11.63 13.89 -10.56
CA ASP A 188 -10.75 13.21 -11.49
C ASP A 188 -9.36 12.93 -10.88
N SER A 189 -8.85 13.88 -10.08
CA SER A 189 -7.59 13.69 -9.35
C SER A 189 -7.69 12.59 -8.29
N VAL A 190 -8.76 12.55 -7.51
CA VAL A 190 -9.00 11.47 -6.53
C VAL A 190 -9.11 10.13 -7.25
N TYR A 191 -9.96 10.03 -8.26
CA TYR A 191 -10.12 8.80 -9.04
C TYR A 191 -8.79 8.33 -9.63
N TYR A 192 -8.02 9.23 -10.25
CA TYR A 192 -6.70 8.93 -10.79
C TYR A 192 -5.78 8.30 -9.72
N MET A 193 -5.67 8.93 -8.55
CA MET A 193 -4.84 8.43 -7.45
C MET A 193 -5.31 7.06 -6.93
N LEU A 194 -6.63 6.85 -6.82
CA LEU A 194 -7.21 5.56 -6.41
C LEU A 194 -6.83 4.45 -7.40
N CYS A 195 -7.06 4.67 -8.70
CA CYS A 195 -6.71 3.72 -9.76
C CYS A 195 -5.22 3.38 -9.75
N ARG A 196 -4.34 4.41 -9.76
CA ARG A 196 -2.88 4.20 -9.77
C ARG A 196 -2.41 3.40 -8.56
N ARG A 197 -2.98 3.63 -7.39
CA ARG A 197 -2.62 2.89 -6.17
C ARG A 197 -3.17 1.46 -6.16
N CYS A 198 -4.33 1.24 -6.76
CA CYS A 198 -4.94 -0.08 -6.93
C CYS A 198 -4.35 -0.88 -8.11
N GLY A 199 -3.46 -0.29 -8.92
CA GLY A 199 -2.87 -0.95 -10.08
C GLY A 199 -3.79 -1.01 -11.29
N LEU A 200 -4.79 -0.12 -11.35
CA LEU A 200 -5.71 0.05 -12.48
C LEU A 200 -5.21 1.18 -13.39
N GLU A 201 -5.69 1.19 -14.64
CA GLU A 201 -5.39 2.24 -15.61
C GLU A 201 -6.46 3.34 -15.52
N PRO A 202 -6.15 4.56 -15.03
CA PRO A 202 -7.16 5.61 -14.85
C PRO A 202 -7.69 6.13 -16.18
N MET A 203 -6.90 6.05 -17.25
CA MET A 203 -7.27 6.55 -18.58
C MET A 203 -8.28 5.66 -19.32
N GLU A 204 -8.81 4.61 -18.67
CA GLU A 204 -9.98 3.88 -19.15
C GLU A 204 -11.27 4.72 -19.07
N LEU A 205 -11.37 5.59 -18.05
CA LEU A 205 -12.53 6.47 -17.82
C LEU A 205 -12.21 7.96 -17.90
N LEU A 206 -10.92 8.34 -18.01
CA LEU A 206 -10.46 9.72 -18.09
C LEU A 206 -9.70 9.97 -19.39
N GLU A 207 -9.72 11.22 -19.80
CA GLU A 207 -8.89 11.75 -20.88
C GLU A 207 -7.94 12.84 -20.34
N GLU A 208 -6.89 13.18 -21.08
CA GLU A 208 -5.95 14.25 -20.68
C GLU A 208 -6.66 15.60 -20.54
N GLU A 209 -7.70 15.81 -21.35
CA GLU A 209 -8.54 16.99 -21.39
C GLU A 209 -9.32 17.23 -20.07
N ASP A 210 -9.63 16.19 -19.30
CA ASP A 210 -10.33 16.32 -18.00
C ASP A 210 -9.49 17.10 -16.98
N PHE A 211 -8.18 17.15 -17.17
CA PHE A 211 -7.25 17.90 -16.31
C PHE A 211 -6.87 19.27 -16.86
N MET A 212 -7.48 19.78 -17.94
CA MET A 212 -7.08 21.04 -18.57
C MET A 212 -7.13 22.24 -17.61
N HIS A 213 -8.11 22.30 -16.71
CA HIS A 213 -8.27 23.38 -15.74
C HIS A 213 -7.21 23.40 -14.64
N ILE A 214 -6.29 22.43 -14.60
CA ILE A 214 -5.15 22.46 -13.66
C ILE A 214 -4.28 23.70 -13.84
N THR A 215 -4.20 24.22 -15.04
CA THR A 215 -3.42 25.43 -15.36
C THR A 215 -3.94 26.69 -14.69
N ASP A 216 -5.21 26.70 -14.25
CA ASP A 216 -5.82 27.80 -13.53
C ASP A 216 -5.38 27.85 -12.06
N TYR A 217 -4.87 26.72 -11.56
CA TYR A 217 -4.33 26.53 -10.21
C TYR A 217 -2.81 26.64 -10.14
N ASN A 218 -2.20 27.49 -10.95
CA ASN A 218 -0.75 27.60 -11.17
C ASN A 218 0.06 28.27 -10.04
N ARG A 219 -0.55 28.53 -8.89
CA ARG A 219 0.12 29.06 -7.69
C ARG A 219 -0.13 28.15 -6.48
N LEU A 220 0.89 28.02 -5.64
CA LEU A 220 0.82 27.19 -4.43
C LEU A 220 -0.40 27.56 -3.55
N SER A 221 -0.76 28.84 -3.46
CA SER A 221 -1.89 29.29 -2.64
C SER A 221 -3.21 28.65 -3.04
N VAL A 222 -3.55 28.59 -4.33
CA VAL A 222 -4.79 27.99 -4.84
C VAL A 222 -4.64 26.47 -5.07
N LEU A 223 -3.47 26.04 -5.53
CA LEU A 223 -3.21 24.61 -5.74
C LEU A 223 -3.30 23.80 -4.43
N THR A 224 -3.00 24.43 -3.29
CA THR A 224 -3.10 23.78 -1.96
C THR A 224 -4.52 23.31 -1.66
N PHE A 225 -5.55 24.05 -2.05
CA PHE A 225 -6.95 23.64 -1.84
C PHE A 225 -7.28 22.39 -2.63
N LEU A 226 -6.96 22.38 -3.93
CA LEU A 226 -7.16 21.22 -4.79
C LEU A 226 -6.31 20.01 -4.35
N GLY A 227 -5.04 20.26 -4.06
CA GLY A 227 -4.12 19.21 -3.63
C GLY A 227 -4.49 18.60 -2.28
N ASN A 228 -5.02 19.38 -1.34
CA ASN A 228 -5.54 18.86 -0.08
C ASN A 228 -6.79 18.01 -0.32
N ALA A 229 -7.73 18.44 -1.17
CA ALA A 229 -8.89 17.64 -1.52
C ALA A 229 -8.46 16.29 -2.11
N ALA A 230 -7.59 16.32 -3.14
CA ALA A 230 -7.10 15.11 -3.79
C ALA A 230 -6.37 14.17 -2.81
N SER A 231 -5.47 14.70 -1.96
CA SER A 231 -4.65 13.88 -1.06
C SER A 231 -5.45 13.31 0.11
N GLN A 232 -6.28 14.11 0.79
CA GLN A 232 -6.99 13.68 2.01
C GLN A 232 -8.12 12.71 1.70
N ILE A 233 -8.88 12.97 0.63
CA ILE A 233 -9.94 12.04 0.19
C ILE A 233 -9.31 10.72 -0.26
N SER A 234 -8.27 10.78 -1.10
CA SER A 234 -7.57 9.56 -1.54
C SER A 234 -6.95 8.79 -0.37
N GLU A 235 -6.36 9.48 0.63
CA GLU A 235 -5.82 8.83 1.83
C GLU A 235 -6.91 8.04 2.55
N SER A 236 -8.09 8.65 2.80
CA SER A 236 -9.20 8.01 3.49
C SER A 236 -9.65 6.73 2.80
N VAL A 237 -9.93 6.82 1.50
CA VAL A 237 -10.40 5.67 0.70
C VAL A 237 -9.30 4.59 0.56
N LEU A 238 -8.05 4.98 0.31
CA LEU A 238 -6.94 4.03 0.14
C LEU A 238 -6.54 3.34 1.46
N ILE A 239 -6.75 3.96 2.61
CA ILE A 239 -6.61 3.29 3.91
C ILE A 239 -7.66 2.19 4.06
N ASP A 240 -8.91 2.46 3.68
CA ASP A 240 -10.00 1.49 3.75
C ASP A 240 -9.76 0.32 2.79
N ILE A 241 -9.48 0.59 1.52
CA ILE A 241 -9.10 -0.44 0.54
C ILE A 241 -7.92 -1.26 1.05
N GLY A 242 -6.86 -0.61 1.54
CA GLY A 242 -5.67 -1.30 2.03
C GLY A 242 -5.92 -2.22 3.23
N ARG A 243 -6.87 -1.88 4.11
CA ARG A 243 -7.33 -2.76 5.19
C ARG A 243 -8.06 -3.98 4.66
N THR A 244 -8.91 -3.78 3.66
CA THR A 244 -9.68 -4.85 3.00
C THR A 244 -8.74 -5.82 2.26
N VAL A 245 -7.80 -5.30 1.46
CA VAL A 245 -6.75 -6.11 0.81
C VAL A 245 -5.96 -6.93 1.84
N HIS A 246 -5.58 -6.32 2.96
CA HIS A 246 -4.84 -7.02 4.01
C HIS A 246 -5.67 -8.15 4.65
N LYS A 247 -6.96 -7.90 4.90
CA LYS A 247 -7.88 -8.90 5.45
C LYS A 247 -8.02 -10.10 4.51
N ILE A 248 -8.27 -9.86 3.21
CA ILE A 248 -8.38 -10.91 2.19
C ILE A 248 -7.08 -11.74 2.16
N SER A 249 -5.92 -11.09 2.07
CA SER A 249 -4.63 -11.78 2.02
C SER A 249 -4.34 -12.65 3.26
N LEU A 250 -4.79 -12.22 4.45
CA LEU A 250 -4.68 -13.03 5.67
C LEU A 250 -5.61 -14.25 5.65
N GLU A 251 -6.81 -14.13 5.13
CA GLU A 251 -7.76 -15.23 4.98
C GLU A 251 -7.25 -16.26 3.96
N GLU A 252 -6.70 -15.81 2.84
CA GLU A 252 -6.06 -16.65 1.83
C GLU A 252 -4.88 -17.43 2.42
N ALA A 253 -3.99 -16.77 3.13
CA ALA A 253 -2.85 -17.42 3.78
C ALA A 253 -3.29 -18.48 4.81
N ARG A 254 -4.36 -18.23 5.57
CA ARG A 254 -4.92 -19.22 6.50
C ARG A 254 -5.46 -20.45 5.77
N LYS A 255 -6.23 -20.26 4.69
CA LYS A 255 -6.76 -21.37 3.87
C LYS A 255 -5.63 -22.22 3.29
N GLU A 256 -4.56 -21.60 2.79
CA GLU A 256 -3.38 -22.32 2.28
C GLU A 256 -2.72 -23.20 3.34
N VAL A 257 -2.56 -22.69 4.57
CA VAL A 257 -2.00 -23.45 5.70
C VAL A 257 -2.92 -24.62 6.06
N GLU A 258 -4.23 -24.43 6.10
CA GLU A 258 -5.20 -25.50 6.37
C GLU A 258 -5.11 -26.61 5.31
N ILE A 259 -5.14 -26.26 4.02
CA ILE A 259 -5.00 -27.20 2.90
C ILE A 259 -3.66 -27.95 2.97
N SER A 260 -2.56 -27.25 3.31
CA SER A 260 -1.24 -27.87 3.46
C SER A 260 -1.22 -28.88 4.61
N ASN A 261 -1.84 -28.56 5.74
CA ASN A 261 -1.93 -29.45 6.90
C ASN A 261 -2.79 -30.68 6.58
N GLU A 262 -3.92 -30.53 5.89
CA GLU A 262 -4.76 -31.64 5.45
C GLU A 262 -4.03 -32.59 4.49
N ARG A 263 -3.28 -32.03 3.52
CA ARG A 263 -2.44 -32.82 2.61
C ARG A 263 -1.37 -33.61 3.36
N ASN A 264 -0.68 -32.97 4.31
CA ASN A 264 0.33 -33.61 5.13
C ASN A 264 -0.27 -34.74 5.99
N TYR A 265 -1.44 -34.53 6.59
CA TYR A 265 -2.16 -35.53 7.38
C TYR A 265 -2.59 -36.73 6.51
N ASN A 266 -3.11 -36.48 5.32
CA ASN A 266 -3.52 -37.54 4.39
C ASN A 266 -2.31 -38.34 3.89
N ASN A 267 -1.20 -37.70 3.55
CA ASN A 267 0.05 -38.35 3.17
C ASN A 267 0.59 -39.22 4.30
N PHE A 268 0.61 -38.71 5.54
CA PHE A 268 1.04 -39.46 6.72
C PHE A 268 0.18 -40.72 6.94
N ASN A 269 -1.15 -40.61 6.83
CA ASN A 269 -2.06 -41.75 6.96
C ASN A 269 -1.90 -42.78 5.84
N THR A 270 -1.57 -42.36 4.62
CA THR A 270 -1.28 -43.25 3.50
C THR A 270 0.00 -44.04 3.77
N LEU A 271 1.07 -43.39 4.21
CA LEU A 271 2.32 -44.05 4.60
C LEU A 271 2.14 -45.04 5.75
N LEU A 272 1.29 -44.73 6.74
CA LEU A 272 0.98 -45.65 7.84
C LEU A 272 0.21 -46.87 7.35
N ARG A 273 -0.69 -46.74 6.36
CA ARG A 273 -1.42 -47.90 5.78
C ARG A 273 -0.50 -48.78 4.94
N GLU A 274 0.41 -48.18 4.15
CA GLU A 274 1.37 -48.91 3.35
C GLU A 274 2.35 -49.70 4.24
N ASN A 275 2.85 -49.08 5.34
CA ASN A 275 3.72 -49.76 6.31
C ASN A 275 3.01 -50.95 7.02
N LYS A 276 1.75 -50.78 7.41
CA LYS A 276 0.97 -51.91 7.98
C LYS A 276 0.70 -53.03 6.98
N GLY A 277 0.52 -52.69 5.69
CA GLY A 277 0.38 -53.68 4.63
C GLY A 277 1.66 -54.50 4.41
N VAL A 278 2.84 -53.89 4.63
CA VAL A 278 4.16 -54.55 4.53
C VAL A 278 4.42 -55.44 5.75
N GLU A 279 3.97 -55.08 6.95
CA GLU A 279 4.08 -55.94 8.15
C GLU A 279 3.16 -57.17 8.06
N ASN A 280 1.90 -57.03 7.63
CA ASN A 280 1.00 -58.15 7.43
C ASN A 280 1.48 -59.15 6.35
N ASN A 281 2.09 -58.66 5.28
CA ASN A 281 2.70 -59.53 4.23
C ASN A 281 3.99 -60.23 4.71
N LYS A 282 4.67 -59.73 5.74
CA LYS A 282 5.82 -60.40 6.37
C LYS A 282 5.37 -61.48 7.33
N GLU A 283 4.31 -61.29 8.07
CA GLU A 283 3.73 -62.33 8.96
C GLU A 283 3.12 -63.50 8.16
N GLU A 284 2.38 -63.29 7.06
CA GLU A 284 1.88 -64.35 6.18
C GLU A 284 3.02 -65.16 5.48
N ASN A 285 4.16 -64.55 5.20
CA ASN A 285 5.31 -65.27 4.62
C ASN A 285 6.15 -66.05 5.66
N ILE A 286 6.04 -65.76 6.97
CA ILE A 286 6.73 -66.49 8.05
C ILE A 286 5.93 -67.73 8.46
N GLU A 287 4.60 -67.77 8.31
CA GLU A 287 3.81 -68.96 8.58
C GLU A 287 3.88 -70.06 7.50
N ASN A 288 4.42 -69.78 6.30
CA ASN A 288 4.54 -70.75 5.21
C ASN A 288 5.91 -71.45 5.09
N GLU A 289 6.93 -71.10 5.92
CA GLU A 289 8.25 -71.74 5.93
C GLU A 289 8.62 -72.37 7.28
N GLY A 290 7.65 -72.99 7.96
CA GLY A 290 7.89 -73.67 9.24
C GLY A 290 7.77 -75.16 9.20
N GLY A 291 8.80 -75.82 8.85
CA GLY A 291 8.86 -77.29 8.96
C GLY A 291 10.23 -77.89 8.67
N THR A 292 11.13 -77.83 9.61
CA THR A 292 12.08 -78.95 9.90
C THR A 292 12.81 -78.69 11.22
N ASP A 293 12.63 -79.61 12.08
CA ASP A 293 13.20 -79.96 13.36
C ASP A 293 14.75 -80.02 13.33
N TYR A 294 15.45 -79.56 14.39
CA TYR A 294 16.54 -80.21 15.13
C TYR A 294 16.96 -79.40 16.34
N GLY A 295 16.90 -80.06 17.50
CA GLY A 295 17.21 -79.54 18.84
C GLY A 295 18.70 -79.39 19.13
N THR A 296 18.87 -78.91 20.31
CA THR A 296 19.92 -78.99 21.38
C THR A 296 20.46 -77.65 21.82
N ASP A 297 20.03 -77.24 23.00
CA ASP A 297 20.79 -77.10 24.29
C ASP A 297 21.96 -76.13 24.34
N LEU A 298 21.83 -75.18 25.27
CA LEU A 298 22.76 -74.71 26.32
C LEU A 298 22.64 -73.20 26.65
N SER A 299 22.17 -72.99 27.88
CA SER A 299 22.23 -71.69 28.60
C SER A 299 23.66 -71.41 29.13
N PRO A 300 23.87 -70.42 30.00
CA PRO A 300 23.81 -68.94 29.83
C PRO A 300 25.12 -68.26 30.30
N GLN A 301 25.24 -66.99 30.19
CA GLN A 301 25.98 -66.02 31.03
C GLN A 301 26.26 -64.78 30.15
N GLY A 302 26.03 -63.58 30.57
CA GLY A 302 26.38 -62.83 31.72
C GLY A 302 26.56 -61.37 31.33
N GLY A 303 26.03 -60.46 32.09
CA GLY A 303 26.77 -59.25 32.47
C GLY A 303 26.45 -57.94 31.75
N LEU A 304 25.63 -57.13 32.37
CA LEU A 304 25.58 -55.67 32.29
C LEU A 304 26.92 -55.02 32.63
N PRO A 305 27.24 -53.78 32.23
CA PRO A 305 26.80 -52.72 33.10
C PRO A 305 26.29 -51.41 32.42
N VAL A 306 25.49 -50.77 33.20
CA VAL A 306 25.00 -49.38 33.25
C VAL A 306 26.15 -48.38 33.27
N SER A 307 26.02 -47.27 32.60
CA SER A 307 26.50 -45.99 33.10
C SER A 307 25.66 -44.84 32.58
N GLU A 308 25.01 -44.22 33.48
CA GLU A 308 24.39 -42.89 33.40
C GLU A 308 25.46 -41.78 33.63
N PRO A 309 25.03 -40.52 33.77
CA PRO A 309 25.30 -39.39 32.88
C PRO A 309 26.27 -38.39 33.49
N ASP A 310 26.69 -37.38 32.70
CA ASP A 310 27.09 -36.09 33.29
C ASP A 310 27.10 -34.93 32.25
N ARG A 311 26.34 -33.91 32.71
CA ARG A 311 26.43 -32.44 32.48
C ARG A 311 26.06 -31.85 31.12
#